data_c6b243385a201e114a44ffb431f4abdf
#
_entry.id   c6b243385a201e114a44ffb431f4abdf
#
_cell.length_a   1.000
_cell.length_b   1.000
_cell.length_c   1.000
_cell.angle_alpha   90.00
_cell.angle_beta   90.00
_cell.angle_gamma   90.00
#
_symmetry.space_group_name_H-M   'P 1'
#
loop_
_entity.id
_entity.type
_entity.pdbx_description
1 polymer ?
#
loop_
_entity_poly.entity_id
_entity_poly.type
_entity_poly.pdbx_seq_one_letter_code
_entity_poly.pdbx_strand_id
1 'polypeptide(L)'
;MHTIMVMVTKTKYDTAMIVGARPNFVKVAPLLNKFEENNLNVLFIHTGQHWDKNMSDDIFQDLDLRQPDIHLNVQNKSMNEQLGKIVTELDYHLNDEIVKNLFVFGDVTSTLAGAITAKNNNIRCFHVEAGLRSRNLDMPEERNRMMVDAICDKLYTPSSDAVQNLLSENVAIEKIKNVGNIMIDTLVKNFDHIVSKENFDPAEFSLERNYFVLTLHRPINLTDNNLKIIFDAVSQFTKDYDILIPAHPRLRDFVVKNNVDTTKFKVINLSLIHISEPTRQD
;
A
#
# COMPACT_ATOMS: atom_id res chain seq x y z
N MET A 1 -50.13 22.01 -1.84
CA MET A 1 -48.76 22.19 -2.34
C MET A 1 -47.83 22.09 -1.14
N HIS A 2 -47.27 20.90 -0.86
CA HIS A 2 -46.38 20.71 0.29
C HIS A 2 -44.98 21.03 -0.19
N THR A 3 -44.42 22.13 0.25
CA THR A 3 -43.00 22.46 0.02
C THR A 3 -42.16 21.54 0.91
N ILE A 4 -41.52 20.56 0.30
CA ILE A 4 -40.52 19.74 0.99
C ILE A 4 -39.27 20.60 1.09
N MET A 5 -39.01 21.11 2.30
CA MET A 5 -37.77 21.79 2.61
C MET A 5 -36.71 20.72 2.85
N VAL A 6 -35.87 20.45 1.83
CA VAL A 6 -34.73 19.59 2.01
C VAL A 6 -33.66 20.38 2.78
N MET A 7 -33.51 20.10 4.07
CA MET A 7 -32.36 20.55 4.82
C MET A 7 -31.12 19.80 4.27
N VAL A 8 -30.28 20.48 3.53
CA VAL A 8 -28.93 19.98 3.21
C VAL A 8 -28.11 20.12 4.48
N THR A 9 -28.05 19.07 5.27
CA THR A 9 -27.14 19.02 6.42
C THR A 9 -25.70 18.97 5.90
N LYS A 10 -24.90 19.97 6.29
CA LYS A 10 -23.46 19.96 5.97
C LYS A 10 -22.81 18.83 6.76
N THR A 11 -22.17 17.90 6.06
CA THR A 11 -21.39 16.83 6.70
C THR A 11 -20.23 17.39 7.53
N LYS A 12 -19.81 16.67 8.56
CA LYS A 12 -18.70 17.08 9.43
C LYS A 12 -17.37 17.13 8.67
N TYR A 13 -17.18 16.21 7.72
CA TYR A 13 -16.00 16.13 6.87
C TYR A 13 -16.41 16.10 5.39
N ASP A 14 -15.55 16.60 4.51
CA ASP A 14 -15.76 16.55 3.06
C ASP A 14 -15.55 15.14 2.52
N THR A 15 -14.57 14.43 3.11
CA THR A 15 -14.22 13.05 2.74
C THR A 15 -13.57 12.32 3.90
N ALA A 16 -13.55 10.98 3.83
CA ALA A 16 -12.73 10.14 4.68
C ALA A 16 -11.71 9.36 3.84
N MET A 17 -10.55 9.06 4.43
CA MET A 17 -9.50 8.21 3.84
C MET A 17 -9.13 7.12 4.82
N ILE A 18 -9.14 5.85 4.37
CA ILE A 18 -8.83 4.69 5.20
C ILE A 18 -7.54 4.04 4.74
N VAL A 19 -6.64 3.81 5.69
CA VAL A 19 -5.39 3.08 5.49
C VAL A 19 -5.22 2.00 6.55
N GLY A 20 -4.47 0.93 6.23
CA GLY A 20 -4.29 -0.18 7.18
C GLY A 20 -2.89 -0.79 7.19
N ALA A 21 -2.13 -0.59 6.14
CA ALA A 21 -0.80 -1.17 5.99
C ALA A 21 0.16 -0.13 5.40
N ARG A 22 1.46 -0.35 5.57
CA ARG A 22 2.50 0.55 5.07
C ARG A 22 2.37 0.97 3.61
N PRO A 23 2.10 0.05 2.66
CA PRO A 23 1.92 0.44 1.26
C PRO A 23 0.80 1.45 1.03
N ASN A 24 -0.18 1.53 1.93
CA ASN A 24 -1.24 2.51 1.84
C ASN A 24 -0.76 3.93 2.17
N PHE A 25 0.23 4.10 3.05
CA PHE A 25 0.74 5.43 3.40
C PHE A 25 1.37 6.13 2.19
N VAL A 26 2.16 5.39 1.42
CA VAL A 26 2.76 5.91 0.17
C VAL A 26 1.69 6.35 -0.83
N LYS A 27 0.54 5.67 -0.86
CA LYS A 27 -0.58 5.97 -1.77
C LYS A 27 -1.47 7.10 -1.27
N VAL A 28 -1.68 7.20 0.03
CA VAL A 28 -2.56 8.23 0.61
C VAL A 28 -1.88 9.59 0.70
N ALA A 29 -0.57 9.64 0.91
CA ALA A 29 0.18 10.87 1.17
C ALA A 29 -0.04 11.96 0.12
N PRO A 30 0.15 11.72 -1.18
CA PRO A 30 -0.02 12.79 -2.17
C PRO A 30 -1.49 13.24 -2.27
N LEU A 31 -2.45 12.35 -2.05
CA LEU A 31 -3.86 12.69 -2.14
C LEU A 31 -4.34 13.46 -0.90
N LEU A 32 -3.95 13.02 0.31
CA LEU A 32 -4.29 13.68 1.56
C LEU A 32 -3.73 15.10 1.58
N ASN A 33 -2.44 15.26 1.30
CA ASN A 33 -1.79 16.57 1.26
C ASN A 33 -2.47 17.48 0.24
N LYS A 34 -2.79 16.96 -0.95
CA LYS A 34 -3.47 17.74 -1.99
C LYS A 34 -4.87 18.18 -1.61
N PHE A 35 -5.60 17.36 -0.87
CA PHE A 35 -6.93 17.73 -0.38
C PHE A 35 -6.84 18.81 0.69
N GLU A 36 -5.90 18.71 1.60
CA GLU A 36 -5.70 19.71 2.65
C GLU A 36 -5.19 21.05 2.11
N GLU A 37 -4.28 21.02 1.11
CA GLU A 37 -3.87 22.22 0.36
C GLU A 37 -5.06 22.95 -0.29
N ASN A 38 -6.09 22.22 -0.67
CA ASN A 38 -7.33 22.78 -1.23
C ASN A 38 -8.42 23.04 -0.18
N ASN A 39 -8.06 23.06 1.11
CA ASN A 39 -8.96 23.32 2.24
C ASN A 39 -10.13 22.33 2.37
N LEU A 40 -9.96 21.10 1.92
CA LEU A 40 -10.90 20.02 2.17
C LEU A 40 -10.66 19.44 3.56
N ASN A 41 -11.73 19.31 4.34
CA ASN A 41 -11.65 18.70 5.66
C ASN A 41 -11.72 17.18 5.54
N VAL A 42 -10.59 16.50 5.77
CA VAL A 42 -10.44 15.05 5.59
C VAL A 42 -10.44 14.33 6.93
N LEU A 43 -11.28 13.31 7.08
CA LEU A 43 -11.21 12.36 8.19
C LEU A 43 -10.22 11.25 7.82
N PHE A 44 -9.04 11.26 8.43
CA PHE A 44 -7.99 10.29 8.16
C PHE A 44 -8.03 9.16 9.21
N ILE A 45 -8.28 7.92 8.78
CA ILE A 45 -8.47 6.75 9.65
C ILE A 45 -7.40 5.71 9.38
N HIS A 46 -6.72 5.25 10.43
CA HIS A 46 -5.83 4.11 10.40
C HIS A 46 -6.45 2.92 11.12
N THR A 47 -6.57 1.77 10.42
CA THR A 47 -7.23 0.59 11.00
C THR A 47 -6.37 -0.19 12.00
N GLY A 48 -5.04 -0.03 11.95
CA GLY A 48 -4.11 -0.76 12.83
C GLY A 48 -3.69 -2.13 12.31
N GLN A 49 -4.02 -2.49 11.05
CA GLN A 49 -3.73 -3.81 10.49
C GLN A 49 -2.24 -4.21 10.62
N HIS A 50 -1.34 -3.27 10.39
CA HIS A 50 0.11 -3.42 10.57
C HIS A 50 0.67 -2.15 11.21
N TRP A 51 0.50 -2.02 12.52
CA TRP A 51 0.99 -0.89 13.28
C TRP A 51 2.14 -1.34 14.19
N ASP A 52 3.34 -0.86 13.89
CA ASP A 52 4.48 -0.82 14.80
C ASP A 52 4.80 0.66 15.03
N LYS A 53 4.66 1.11 16.27
CA LYS A 53 4.72 2.54 16.62
C LYS A 53 6.04 3.19 16.15
N ASN A 54 7.17 2.53 16.39
CA ASN A 54 8.48 3.07 16.06
C ASN A 54 8.73 3.16 14.54
N MET A 55 8.13 2.23 13.78
CA MET A 55 8.29 2.15 12.31
C MET A 55 7.30 3.02 11.56
N SER A 56 6.22 3.43 12.21
CA SER A 56 5.18 4.25 11.57
C SER A 56 5.52 5.74 11.67
N ASP A 57 6.07 6.18 12.80
CA ASP A 57 6.41 7.58 13.01
C ASP A 57 7.43 8.07 11.97
N ASP A 58 8.46 7.27 11.65
CA ASP A 58 9.44 7.58 10.62
C ASP A 58 8.79 7.75 9.23
N ILE A 59 7.88 6.83 8.84
CA ILE A 59 7.18 6.90 7.56
C ILE A 59 6.28 8.13 7.48
N PHE A 60 5.57 8.47 8.55
CA PHE A 60 4.74 9.68 8.59
C PHE A 60 5.57 10.94 8.39
N GLN A 61 6.73 11.00 9.03
CA GLN A 61 7.67 12.12 8.89
C GLN A 61 8.24 12.18 7.47
N ASP A 62 8.70 11.05 6.93
CA ASP A 62 9.29 10.99 5.59
C ASP A 62 8.31 11.32 4.47
N LEU A 63 7.03 10.98 4.63
CA LEU A 63 5.98 11.26 3.66
C LEU A 63 5.25 12.60 3.90
N ASP A 64 5.68 13.39 4.89
CA ASP A 64 4.98 14.63 5.29
C ASP A 64 3.49 14.38 5.53
N LEU A 65 3.18 13.28 6.23
CA LEU A 65 1.83 12.89 6.60
C LEU A 65 1.52 13.31 8.04
N ARG A 66 0.37 13.95 8.24
CA ARG A 66 -0.15 14.14 9.58
C ARG A 66 -0.60 12.82 10.22
N GLN A 67 -0.67 12.80 11.53
CA GLN A 67 -1.22 11.66 12.25
C GLN A 67 -2.71 11.44 11.90
N PRO A 68 -3.17 10.19 11.85
CA PRO A 68 -4.59 9.88 11.68
C PRO A 68 -5.45 10.47 12.80
N ASP A 69 -6.65 10.90 12.44
CA ASP A 69 -7.64 11.37 13.41
C ASP A 69 -8.19 10.24 14.28
N ILE A 70 -8.23 9.03 13.69
CA ILE A 70 -8.74 7.82 14.35
C ILE A 70 -7.78 6.66 14.12
N HIS A 71 -7.43 5.98 15.22
CA HIS A 71 -6.73 4.70 15.22
C HIS A 71 -7.63 3.61 15.77
N LEU A 72 -8.02 2.64 14.94
CA LEU A 72 -8.87 1.52 15.37
C LEU A 72 -8.11 0.43 16.13
N ASN A 73 -6.80 0.37 15.99
CA ASN A 73 -5.91 -0.61 16.66
C ASN A 73 -6.34 -2.07 16.47
N VAL A 74 -6.85 -2.41 15.29
CA VAL A 74 -7.30 -3.76 14.99
C VAL A 74 -6.12 -4.63 14.57
N GLN A 75 -5.64 -5.44 15.51
CA GLN A 75 -4.60 -6.44 15.29
C GLN A 75 -5.17 -7.82 15.59
N ASN A 76 -5.41 -8.63 14.56
CA ASN A 76 -5.96 -9.97 14.73
C ASN A 76 -5.14 -11.01 13.96
N LYS A 77 -5.15 -12.25 14.43
CA LYS A 77 -4.42 -13.37 13.82
C LYS A 77 -5.12 -13.91 12.58
N SER A 78 -6.45 -13.87 12.56
CA SER A 78 -7.28 -14.35 11.45
C SER A 78 -7.72 -13.18 10.58
N MET A 79 -7.63 -13.35 9.26
CA MET A 79 -8.08 -12.35 8.28
C MET A 79 -9.58 -12.07 8.40
N ASN A 80 -10.41 -13.10 8.65
CA ASN A 80 -11.85 -12.93 8.80
C ASN A 80 -12.21 -12.16 10.06
N GLU A 81 -11.55 -12.46 11.19
CA GLU A 81 -11.74 -11.70 12.42
C GLU A 81 -11.30 -10.26 12.26
N GLN A 82 -10.18 -10.03 11.59
CA GLN A 82 -9.67 -8.70 11.30
C GLN A 82 -10.67 -7.92 10.44
N LEU A 83 -11.15 -8.50 9.33
CA LEU A 83 -12.15 -7.88 8.47
C LEU A 83 -13.42 -7.51 9.25
N GLY A 84 -13.99 -8.47 9.98
CA GLY A 84 -15.21 -8.25 10.77
C GLY A 84 -15.03 -7.14 11.81
N LYS A 85 -13.91 -7.13 12.52
CA LYS A 85 -13.63 -6.13 13.54
C LYS A 85 -13.41 -4.73 12.93
N ILE A 86 -12.68 -4.62 11.81
CA ILE A 86 -12.50 -3.33 11.14
C ILE A 86 -13.85 -2.80 10.66
N VAL A 87 -14.70 -3.63 10.05
CA VAL A 87 -16.05 -3.22 9.60
C VAL A 87 -16.86 -2.69 10.79
N THR A 88 -16.89 -3.42 11.91
CA THR A 88 -17.65 -3.00 13.10
C THR A 88 -17.16 -1.68 13.68
N GLU A 89 -15.83 -1.50 13.79
CA GLU A 89 -15.24 -0.26 14.31
C GLU A 89 -15.46 0.91 13.35
N LEU A 90 -15.33 0.70 12.04
CA LEU A 90 -15.60 1.73 11.05
C LEU A 90 -17.07 2.15 11.04
N ASP A 91 -17.99 1.20 11.19
CA ASP A 91 -19.42 1.46 11.25
C ASP A 91 -19.82 2.40 12.41
N TYR A 92 -19.10 2.29 13.53
CA TYR A 92 -19.27 3.21 14.68
C TYR A 92 -18.83 4.65 14.35
N HIS A 93 -17.81 4.83 13.51
CA HIS A 93 -17.23 6.13 13.21
C HIS A 93 -17.76 6.79 11.92
N LEU A 94 -18.37 6.01 11.02
CA LEU A 94 -18.77 6.45 9.70
C LEU A 94 -20.27 6.29 9.47
N ASN A 95 -20.90 7.40 9.09
CA ASN A 95 -22.24 7.42 8.52
C ASN A 95 -22.37 8.59 7.54
N ASP A 96 -23.48 8.70 6.84
CA ASP A 96 -23.70 9.69 5.81
C ASP A 96 -23.91 11.12 6.34
N GLU A 97 -24.11 11.30 7.65
CA GLU A 97 -24.12 12.62 8.32
C GLU A 97 -22.70 13.11 8.61
N ILE A 98 -21.75 12.17 8.82
CA ILE A 98 -20.34 12.48 9.10
C ILE A 98 -19.60 12.80 7.81
N VAL A 99 -19.77 11.96 6.78
CA VAL A 99 -19.03 12.06 5.52
C VAL A 99 -19.85 11.50 4.36
N LYS A 100 -19.73 12.12 3.16
CA LYS A 100 -20.39 11.63 1.92
C LYS A 100 -19.49 10.82 1.01
N ASN A 101 -18.19 10.93 1.18
CA ASN A 101 -17.19 10.34 0.30
C ASN A 101 -16.14 9.60 1.11
N LEU A 102 -15.75 8.41 0.66
CA LEU A 102 -14.72 7.61 1.31
C LEU A 102 -13.74 7.08 0.26
N PHE A 103 -12.44 7.29 0.50
CA PHE A 103 -11.37 6.73 -0.32
C PHE A 103 -10.74 5.53 0.36
N VAL A 104 -10.57 4.47 -0.43
CA VAL A 104 -9.85 3.25 -0.05
C VAL A 104 -8.71 3.01 -1.03
N PHE A 105 -7.61 2.39 -0.58
CA PHE A 105 -6.36 2.31 -1.31
C PHE A 105 -5.85 0.87 -1.42
N GLY A 106 -5.54 0.42 -2.64
CA GLY A 106 -4.94 -0.90 -2.89
C GLY A 106 -5.88 -2.06 -2.55
N ASP A 107 -5.35 -3.10 -1.90
CA ASP A 107 -5.97 -4.43 -1.85
C ASP A 107 -5.90 -5.15 -0.50
N VAL A 108 -5.55 -4.42 0.54
CA VAL A 108 -5.45 -4.99 1.90
C VAL A 108 -6.84 -5.19 2.54
N THR A 109 -6.91 -5.94 3.64
CA THR A 109 -8.17 -6.19 4.36
C THR A 109 -8.89 -4.90 4.75
N SER A 110 -8.16 -3.85 5.09
CA SER A 110 -8.72 -2.53 5.43
C SER A 110 -9.40 -1.85 4.25
N THR A 111 -8.90 -2.07 3.03
CA THR A 111 -9.51 -1.56 1.79
C THR A 111 -10.89 -2.18 1.60
N LEU A 112 -10.99 -3.50 1.74
CA LEU A 112 -12.27 -4.22 1.64
C LEU A 112 -13.23 -3.81 2.75
N ALA A 113 -12.75 -3.74 4.00
CA ALA A 113 -13.57 -3.31 5.14
C ALA A 113 -14.15 -1.91 4.93
N GLY A 114 -13.32 -0.96 4.47
CA GLY A 114 -13.75 0.40 4.16
C GLY A 114 -14.82 0.45 3.07
N ALA A 115 -14.64 -0.31 1.99
CA ALA A 115 -15.61 -0.37 0.90
C ALA A 115 -16.96 -0.95 1.35
N ILE A 116 -16.95 -2.04 2.14
CA ILE A 116 -18.18 -2.63 2.71
C ILE A 116 -18.88 -1.62 3.62
N THR A 117 -18.16 -1.00 4.56
CA THR A 117 -18.74 -0.01 5.48
C THR A 117 -19.33 1.18 4.73
N ALA A 118 -18.62 1.71 3.72
CA ALA A 118 -19.13 2.81 2.91
C ALA A 118 -20.47 2.47 2.26
N LYS A 119 -20.58 1.30 1.65
CA LYS A 119 -21.82 0.88 0.96
C LYS A 119 -22.97 0.64 1.92
N ASN A 120 -22.71 0.06 3.10
CA ASN A 120 -23.73 -0.16 4.13
C ASN A 120 -24.27 1.16 4.71
N ASN A 121 -23.45 2.20 4.73
CA ASN A 121 -23.77 3.51 5.30
C ASN A 121 -24.11 4.59 4.25
N ASN A 122 -24.44 4.21 3.01
CA ASN A 122 -24.78 5.11 1.90
C ASN A 122 -23.70 6.18 1.59
N ILE A 123 -22.44 5.87 1.88
CA ILE A 123 -21.29 6.71 1.58
C ILE A 123 -20.75 6.32 0.20
N ARG A 124 -20.45 7.30 -0.65
CA ARG A 124 -19.82 7.04 -1.95
C ARG A 124 -18.39 6.55 -1.75
N CYS A 125 -18.06 5.42 -2.34
CA CYS A 125 -16.75 4.78 -2.22
C CYS A 125 -15.91 4.97 -3.48
N PHE A 126 -14.66 5.39 -3.29
CA PHE A 126 -13.67 5.65 -4.32
C PHE A 126 -12.47 4.73 -4.10
N HIS A 127 -12.16 3.89 -5.08
CA HIS A 127 -11.02 2.98 -4.99
C HIS A 127 -9.82 3.53 -5.76
N VAL A 128 -8.73 3.78 -5.07
CA VAL A 128 -7.44 4.21 -5.64
C VAL A 128 -6.55 2.99 -5.83
N GLU A 129 -5.98 2.85 -7.02
CA GLU A 129 -5.24 1.69 -7.52
C GLU A 129 -6.17 0.50 -7.85
N ALA A 130 -7.28 0.81 -8.49
CA ALA A 130 -8.29 -0.14 -8.94
C ALA A 130 -7.88 -0.89 -10.22
N GLY A 131 -8.45 -2.06 -10.45
CA GLY A 131 -8.38 -2.78 -11.73
C GLY A 131 -7.12 -3.58 -11.98
N LEU A 132 -6.13 -3.58 -11.09
CA LEU A 132 -4.98 -4.49 -11.19
C LEU A 132 -5.44 -5.94 -11.01
N ARG A 133 -4.83 -6.89 -11.75
CA ARG A 133 -5.16 -8.33 -11.64
C ARG A 133 -3.90 -9.18 -11.71
N SER A 134 -3.72 -10.02 -10.69
CA SER A 134 -2.73 -11.11 -10.71
C SER A 134 -3.30 -12.39 -11.30
N ARG A 135 -4.63 -12.50 -11.37
CA ARG A 135 -5.40 -13.68 -11.80
C ARG A 135 -5.15 -14.92 -10.94
N ASN A 136 -4.55 -14.75 -9.78
CA ASN A 136 -4.31 -15.80 -8.79
C ASN A 136 -5.26 -15.62 -7.60
N LEU A 137 -6.37 -16.37 -7.59
CA LEU A 137 -7.37 -16.32 -6.52
C LEU A 137 -6.92 -16.91 -5.19
N ASP A 138 -5.77 -17.59 -5.14
CA ASP A 138 -5.17 -18.02 -3.87
C ASP A 138 -4.60 -16.84 -3.09
N MET A 139 -4.30 -15.73 -3.77
CA MET A 139 -3.86 -14.50 -3.14
C MET A 139 -5.04 -13.75 -2.51
N PRO A 140 -5.00 -13.47 -1.20
CA PRO A 140 -6.03 -12.68 -0.52
C PRO A 140 -6.21 -11.28 -1.14
N GLU A 141 -5.12 -10.65 -1.54
CA GLU A 141 -5.10 -9.34 -2.16
C GLU A 141 -5.90 -9.29 -3.47
N GLU A 142 -5.78 -10.34 -4.29
CA GLU A 142 -6.56 -10.43 -5.53
C GLU A 142 -8.06 -10.51 -5.28
N ARG A 143 -8.46 -11.34 -4.31
CA ARG A 143 -9.86 -11.45 -3.92
C ARG A 143 -10.40 -10.13 -3.37
N ASN A 144 -9.63 -9.48 -2.49
CA ASN A 144 -10.01 -8.18 -1.93
C ASN A 144 -10.22 -7.15 -3.04
N ARG A 145 -9.27 -7.04 -3.96
CA ARG A 145 -9.29 -6.09 -5.06
C ARG A 145 -10.52 -6.26 -5.94
N MET A 146 -10.80 -7.51 -6.35
CA MET A 146 -11.98 -7.82 -7.16
C MET A 146 -13.30 -7.45 -6.43
N MET A 147 -13.41 -7.76 -5.14
CA MET A 147 -14.60 -7.41 -4.35
C MET A 147 -14.74 -5.89 -4.19
N VAL A 148 -13.67 -5.17 -3.94
CA VAL A 148 -13.67 -3.70 -3.79
C VAL A 148 -14.06 -3.03 -5.12
N ASP A 149 -13.45 -3.47 -6.23
CA ASP A 149 -13.77 -2.95 -7.56
C ASP A 149 -15.24 -3.15 -7.92
N ALA A 150 -15.83 -4.28 -7.53
CA ALA A 150 -17.23 -4.59 -7.82
C ALA A 150 -18.22 -3.65 -7.12
N ILE A 151 -17.92 -3.19 -5.90
CA ILE A 151 -18.87 -2.43 -5.07
C ILE A 151 -18.61 -0.91 -5.04
N CYS A 152 -17.44 -0.43 -5.41
CA CYS A 152 -17.11 1.00 -5.40
C CYS A 152 -17.86 1.79 -6.48
N ASP A 153 -18.07 3.08 -6.22
CA ASP A 153 -18.77 4.00 -7.12
C ASP A 153 -17.85 4.58 -8.19
N LYS A 154 -16.56 4.73 -7.89
CA LYS A 154 -15.52 5.18 -8.83
C LYS A 154 -14.24 4.38 -8.62
N LEU A 155 -13.56 4.12 -9.73
CA LEU A 155 -12.37 3.29 -9.82
C LEU A 155 -11.25 4.09 -10.50
N TYR A 156 -10.26 4.48 -9.72
CA TYR A 156 -9.10 5.19 -10.23
C TYR A 156 -7.99 4.19 -10.55
N THR A 157 -7.72 3.97 -11.84
CA THR A 157 -6.79 2.95 -12.31
C THR A 157 -5.40 3.53 -12.53
N PRO A 158 -4.33 2.76 -12.22
CA PRO A 158 -2.95 3.18 -12.40
C PRO A 158 -2.43 3.03 -13.83
N SER A 159 -3.11 2.25 -14.67
CA SER A 159 -2.65 1.92 -16.03
C SER A 159 -3.79 1.59 -16.98
N SER A 160 -3.50 1.53 -18.28
CA SER A 160 -4.43 1.10 -19.31
C SER A 160 -4.84 -0.36 -19.16
N ASP A 161 -3.92 -1.22 -18.71
CA ASP A 161 -4.23 -2.65 -18.48
C ASP A 161 -5.26 -2.83 -17.37
N ALA A 162 -5.16 -2.03 -16.31
CA ALA A 162 -6.16 -2.02 -15.23
C ALA A 162 -7.54 -1.58 -15.74
N VAL A 163 -7.61 -0.61 -16.66
CA VAL A 163 -8.86 -0.23 -17.34
C VAL A 163 -9.43 -1.42 -18.13
N GLN A 164 -8.60 -2.11 -18.91
CA GLN A 164 -9.04 -3.26 -19.71
C GLN A 164 -9.54 -4.42 -18.84
N ASN A 165 -8.89 -4.67 -17.71
CA ASN A 165 -9.35 -5.69 -16.76
C ASN A 165 -10.78 -5.38 -16.27
N LEU A 166 -11.03 -4.14 -15.82
CA LEU A 166 -12.37 -3.73 -15.35
C LEU A 166 -13.43 -3.81 -16.45
N LEU A 167 -13.10 -3.37 -17.66
CA LEU A 167 -14.02 -3.47 -18.79
C LEU A 167 -14.35 -4.92 -19.12
N SER A 168 -13.38 -5.83 -19.07
CA SER A 168 -13.59 -7.26 -19.28
C SER A 168 -14.45 -7.93 -18.20
N GLU A 169 -14.53 -7.32 -17.04
CA GLU A 169 -15.38 -7.70 -15.90
C GLU A 169 -16.75 -7.00 -15.93
N ASN A 170 -17.10 -6.34 -17.02
CA ASN A 170 -18.36 -5.62 -17.24
C ASN A 170 -18.57 -4.42 -16.30
N VAL A 171 -17.50 -3.81 -15.81
CA VAL A 171 -17.59 -2.55 -15.09
C VAL A 171 -17.90 -1.42 -16.09
N ALA A 172 -18.88 -0.60 -15.76
CA ALA A 172 -19.31 0.50 -16.60
C ALA A 172 -18.19 1.56 -16.73
N ILE A 173 -17.92 2.00 -17.97
CA ILE A 173 -16.78 2.90 -18.26
C ILE A 173 -16.85 4.23 -17.50
N GLU A 174 -18.04 4.72 -17.21
CA GLU A 174 -18.27 5.94 -16.45
C GLU A 174 -17.84 5.84 -14.99
N LYS A 175 -17.65 4.64 -14.47
CA LYS A 175 -17.05 4.41 -13.14
C LYS A 175 -15.53 4.47 -13.16
N ILE A 176 -14.91 4.25 -14.31
CA ILE A 176 -13.46 4.06 -14.45
C ILE A 176 -12.79 5.37 -14.84
N LYS A 177 -11.69 5.68 -14.20
CA LYS A 177 -10.82 6.80 -14.60
C LYS A 177 -9.36 6.41 -14.48
N ASN A 178 -8.65 6.38 -15.61
CA ASN A 178 -7.20 6.19 -15.61
C ASN A 178 -6.53 7.50 -15.15
N VAL A 179 -5.82 7.43 -14.04
CA VAL A 179 -5.15 8.59 -13.41
C VAL A 179 -3.64 8.42 -13.29
N GLY A 180 -3.12 7.24 -13.66
CA GLY A 180 -1.72 6.91 -13.44
C GLY A 180 -1.46 6.33 -12.04
N ASN A 181 -0.22 5.97 -11.79
CA ASN A 181 0.20 5.35 -10.53
C ASN A 181 0.57 6.41 -9.50
N ILE A 182 -0.27 6.56 -8.48
CA ILE A 182 -0.09 7.54 -7.40
C ILE A 182 1.23 7.39 -6.61
N MET A 183 1.85 6.20 -6.63
CA MET A 183 3.15 5.98 -6.00
C MET A 183 4.28 6.76 -6.72
N ILE A 184 4.11 7.06 -8.02
CA ILE A 184 5.05 7.89 -8.77
C ILE A 184 5.00 9.33 -8.26
N ASP A 185 3.81 9.85 -7.92
CA ASP A 185 3.67 11.20 -7.35
C ASP A 185 4.42 11.30 -6.02
N THR A 186 4.31 10.27 -5.19
CA THR A 186 5.06 10.20 -3.92
C THR A 186 6.56 10.15 -4.15
N LEU A 187 7.01 9.32 -5.10
CA LEU A 187 8.44 9.23 -5.44
C LEU A 187 8.97 10.58 -5.93
N VAL A 188 8.26 11.23 -6.86
CA VAL A 188 8.69 12.53 -7.42
C VAL A 188 8.71 13.60 -6.34
N LYS A 189 7.68 13.69 -5.49
CA LYS A 189 7.62 14.66 -4.38
C LYS A 189 8.80 14.51 -3.41
N ASN A 190 9.20 13.27 -3.13
CA ASN A 190 10.24 12.98 -2.15
C ASN A 190 11.63 12.76 -2.76
N PHE A 191 11.77 12.83 -4.08
CA PHE A 191 13.01 12.49 -4.78
C PHE A 191 14.20 13.32 -4.29
N ASP A 192 14.07 14.64 -4.26
CA ASP A 192 15.15 15.53 -3.81
C ASP A 192 15.51 15.29 -2.35
N HIS A 193 14.50 14.99 -1.51
CA HIS A 193 14.71 14.68 -0.11
C HIS A 193 15.44 13.34 0.07
N ILE A 194 15.05 12.32 -0.68
CA ILE A 194 15.72 11.01 -0.67
C ILE A 194 17.18 11.17 -1.11
N VAL A 195 17.42 11.88 -2.22
CA VAL A 195 18.78 12.07 -2.76
C VAL A 195 19.65 12.97 -1.88
N SER A 196 19.08 13.98 -1.21
CA SER A 196 19.81 14.91 -0.36
C SER A 196 20.04 14.42 1.06
N LYS A 197 19.14 13.60 1.60
CA LYS A 197 19.19 13.14 2.99
C LYS A 197 20.18 12.02 3.23
N GLU A 198 20.48 11.25 2.21
CA GLU A 198 21.32 10.08 2.35
C GLU A 198 22.47 10.18 1.36
N ASN A 199 23.61 10.62 1.87
CA ASN A 199 24.86 10.23 1.28
C ASN A 199 24.95 8.70 1.42
N PHE A 200 24.24 7.95 0.56
CA PHE A 200 24.45 6.52 0.44
C PHE A 200 25.92 6.36 0.03
N ASP A 201 26.77 6.03 1.00
CA ASP A 201 28.16 5.72 0.73
C ASP A 201 28.26 4.22 0.40
N PRO A 202 28.49 3.85 -0.87
CA PRO A 202 28.71 2.46 -1.22
C PRO A 202 29.81 1.78 -0.40
N ALA A 203 30.79 2.54 0.08
CA ALA A 203 31.90 2.01 0.86
C ALA A 203 31.44 1.47 2.23
N GLU A 204 30.40 2.04 2.85
CA GLU A 204 29.82 1.52 4.09
C GLU A 204 29.32 0.09 3.95
N PHE A 205 28.90 -0.28 2.74
CA PHE A 205 28.42 -1.62 2.40
C PHE A 205 29.50 -2.47 1.70
N SER A 206 30.74 -2.01 1.67
CA SER A 206 31.86 -2.65 0.97
C SER A 206 31.56 -2.89 -0.51
N LEU A 207 30.87 -1.95 -1.16
CA LEU A 207 30.61 -1.97 -2.60
C LEU A 207 31.75 -1.26 -3.31
N GLU A 208 32.57 -2.00 -4.03
CA GLU A 208 33.79 -1.51 -4.69
C GLU A 208 33.59 -1.30 -6.20
N ARG A 209 32.48 -1.82 -6.73
CA ARG A 209 32.13 -1.83 -8.16
C ARG A 209 30.73 -1.34 -8.38
N ASN A 210 30.31 -1.27 -9.64
CA ASN A 210 28.88 -1.13 -9.97
C ASN A 210 28.10 -2.27 -9.31
N TYR A 211 26.92 -1.97 -8.77
CA TYR A 211 26.17 -2.94 -7.98
C TYR A 211 24.71 -3.03 -8.42
N PHE A 212 24.12 -4.17 -8.10
CA PHE A 212 22.68 -4.40 -8.15
C PHE A 212 22.13 -4.49 -6.72
N VAL A 213 20.88 -4.08 -6.56
CA VAL A 213 20.11 -4.33 -5.32
C VAL A 213 19.12 -5.45 -5.59
N LEU A 214 19.15 -6.51 -4.77
CA LEU A 214 18.25 -7.64 -4.85
C LEU A 214 17.38 -7.71 -3.60
N THR A 215 16.06 -7.61 -3.76
CA THR A 215 15.09 -7.80 -2.65
C THR A 215 14.28 -9.06 -2.84
N LEU A 216 14.14 -9.87 -1.78
CA LEU A 216 13.36 -11.10 -1.78
C LEU A 216 12.48 -11.14 -0.53
N HIS A 217 11.17 -10.97 -0.74
CA HIS A 217 10.20 -10.92 0.36
C HIS A 217 8.94 -11.77 0.14
N ARG A 218 8.67 -12.25 -1.08
CA ARG A 218 7.50 -13.11 -1.37
C ARG A 218 7.73 -14.52 -0.86
N PRO A 219 6.77 -15.12 -0.10
CA PRO A 219 6.94 -16.48 0.43
C PRO A 219 7.29 -17.53 -0.61
N ILE A 220 6.75 -17.42 -1.83
CA ILE A 220 7.03 -18.34 -2.93
C ILE A 220 8.52 -18.32 -3.34
N ASN A 221 9.15 -17.15 -3.26
CA ASN A 221 10.57 -16.99 -3.58
C ASN A 221 11.50 -17.46 -2.45
N LEU A 222 10.95 -17.61 -1.23
CA LEU A 222 11.69 -18.02 -0.04
C LEU A 222 11.63 -19.54 0.22
N THR A 223 11.34 -20.33 -0.79
CA THR A 223 11.48 -21.79 -0.75
C THR A 223 12.90 -22.21 -1.10
N ASP A 224 13.39 -23.32 -0.54
CA ASP A 224 14.75 -23.81 -0.73
C ASP A 224 15.11 -23.94 -2.23
N ASN A 225 14.19 -24.45 -3.02
CA ASN A 225 14.40 -24.65 -4.45
C ASN A 225 14.48 -23.30 -5.22
N ASN A 226 13.54 -22.40 -4.97
CA ASN A 226 13.48 -21.13 -5.70
C ASN A 226 14.64 -20.21 -5.31
N LEU A 227 14.99 -20.16 -4.03
CA LEU A 227 16.16 -19.39 -3.58
C LEU A 227 17.45 -19.91 -4.22
N LYS A 228 17.64 -21.23 -4.29
CA LYS A 228 18.79 -21.80 -4.98
C LYS A 228 18.84 -21.36 -6.44
N ILE A 229 17.74 -21.46 -7.18
CA ILE A 229 17.66 -21.03 -8.57
C ILE A 229 18.00 -19.53 -8.70
N ILE A 230 17.44 -18.69 -7.84
CA ILE A 230 17.67 -17.24 -7.84
C ILE A 230 19.14 -16.93 -7.56
N PHE A 231 19.72 -17.51 -6.50
CA PHE A 231 21.13 -17.29 -6.15
C PHE A 231 22.09 -17.81 -7.23
N ASP A 232 21.82 -18.96 -7.82
CA ASP A 232 22.60 -19.52 -8.93
C ASP A 232 22.56 -18.58 -10.14
N ALA A 233 21.37 -18.07 -10.50
CA ALA A 233 21.21 -17.14 -11.61
C ALA A 233 21.94 -15.80 -11.35
N VAL A 234 21.77 -15.25 -10.16
CA VAL A 234 22.35 -13.94 -9.80
C VAL A 234 23.88 -14.04 -9.59
N SER A 235 24.39 -15.19 -9.16
CA SER A 235 25.83 -15.41 -8.98
C SER A 235 26.65 -15.25 -10.27
N GLN A 236 26.02 -15.35 -11.43
CA GLN A 236 26.69 -15.15 -12.72
C GLN A 236 27.17 -13.70 -12.89
N PHE A 237 26.51 -12.74 -12.24
CA PHE A 237 26.84 -11.32 -12.32
C PHE A 237 27.91 -10.88 -11.32
N THR A 238 28.24 -11.71 -10.32
CA THR A 238 29.20 -11.34 -9.26
C THR A 238 30.66 -11.19 -9.74
N LYS A 239 30.94 -11.54 -10.99
CA LYS A 239 32.26 -11.29 -11.61
C LYS A 239 32.50 -9.79 -11.87
N ASP A 240 31.44 -9.10 -12.31
CA ASP A 240 31.52 -7.72 -12.81
C ASP A 240 30.82 -6.72 -11.90
N TYR A 241 29.91 -7.19 -11.03
CA TYR A 241 29.07 -6.36 -10.17
C TYR A 241 29.08 -6.87 -8.74
N ASP A 242 28.94 -5.94 -7.81
CA ASP A 242 28.56 -6.27 -6.44
C ASP A 242 27.06 -6.44 -6.35
N ILE A 243 26.57 -7.31 -5.48
CA ILE A 243 25.15 -7.54 -5.29
C ILE A 243 24.80 -7.28 -3.82
N LEU A 244 24.06 -6.20 -3.61
CA LEU A 244 23.57 -5.81 -2.30
C LEU A 244 22.21 -6.44 -2.05
N ILE A 245 22.06 -7.14 -0.92
CA ILE A 245 20.82 -7.83 -0.55
C ILE A 245 20.35 -7.29 0.80
N PRO A 246 19.41 -6.32 0.83
CA PRO A 246 18.71 -5.96 2.05
C PRO A 246 17.82 -7.15 2.47
N ALA A 247 18.27 -7.91 3.47
CA ALA A 247 17.68 -9.20 3.79
C ALA A 247 16.57 -9.07 4.84
N HIS A 248 15.34 -9.41 4.46
CA HIS A 248 14.26 -9.67 5.40
C HIS A 248 14.63 -10.80 6.38
N PRO A 249 14.17 -10.79 7.65
CA PRO A 249 14.48 -11.85 8.63
C PRO A 249 14.34 -13.27 8.10
N ARG A 250 13.26 -13.56 7.37
CA ARG A 250 13.04 -14.90 6.74
C ARG A 250 14.14 -15.30 5.75
N LEU A 251 14.65 -14.35 4.99
CA LEU A 251 15.75 -14.63 4.05
C LEU A 251 17.06 -14.91 4.80
N ARG A 252 17.33 -14.17 5.87
CA ARG A 252 18.50 -14.42 6.73
C ARG A 252 18.44 -15.80 7.38
N ASP A 253 17.31 -16.16 7.96
CA ASP A 253 17.11 -17.48 8.56
C ASP A 253 17.33 -18.59 7.54
N PHE A 254 16.87 -18.40 6.30
CA PHE A 254 17.10 -19.35 5.22
C PHE A 254 18.59 -19.45 4.85
N VAL A 255 19.26 -18.32 4.67
CA VAL A 255 20.69 -18.26 4.33
C VAL A 255 21.53 -18.99 5.37
N VAL A 256 21.25 -18.75 6.65
CA VAL A 256 21.94 -19.41 7.77
C VAL A 256 21.63 -20.91 7.81
N LYS A 257 20.35 -21.28 7.72
CA LYS A 257 19.89 -22.68 7.82
C LYS A 257 20.46 -23.57 6.70
N ASN A 258 20.61 -23.01 5.51
CA ASN A 258 21.01 -23.76 4.32
C ASN A 258 22.50 -23.55 3.95
N ASN A 259 23.28 -22.89 4.80
CA ASN A 259 24.69 -22.58 4.53
C ASN A 259 24.92 -21.98 3.13
N VAL A 260 24.04 -21.03 2.72
CA VAL A 260 24.19 -20.38 1.42
C VAL A 260 25.50 -19.59 1.42
N ASP A 261 26.34 -19.81 0.39
CA ASP A 261 27.56 -19.04 0.21
C ASP A 261 27.23 -17.56 -0.08
N THR A 262 27.34 -16.74 0.95
CA THR A 262 27.13 -15.29 0.86
C THR A 262 28.40 -14.50 0.61
N THR A 263 29.54 -15.14 0.40
CA THR A 263 30.81 -14.45 0.14
C THR A 263 30.77 -13.61 -1.13
N LYS A 264 29.90 -13.97 -2.07
CA LYS A 264 29.68 -13.28 -3.34
C LYS A 264 28.60 -12.19 -3.27
N PHE A 265 27.93 -12.06 -2.12
CA PHE A 265 26.80 -11.14 -1.93
C PHE A 265 27.02 -10.29 -0.71
N LYS A 266 26.69 -9.02 -0.79
CA LYS A 266 26.68 -8.11 0.36
C LYS A 266 25.32 -8.16 1.03
N VAL A 267 25.15 -9.07 2.00
CA VAL A 267 23.88 -9.23 2.72
C VAL A 267 23.86 -8.27 3.89
N ILE A 268 22.91 -7.33 3.89
CA ILE A 268 22.74 -6.36 4.96
C ILE A 268 21.42 -6.56 5.68
N ASN A 269 21.34 -6.05 6.91
CA ASN A 269 20.07 -6.02 7.62
C ASN A 269 19.13 -5.04 6.94
N LEU A 270 17.87 -5.47 6.74
CA LEU A 270 16.82 -4.58 6.30
C LEU A 270 16.56 -3.62 7.47
N SER A 271 17.16 -2.44 7.42
CA SER A 271 16.82 -1.34 8.33
C SER A 271 15.63 -0.57 7.78
N LEU A 272 15.01 0.24 8.63
CA LEU A 272 13.87 1.09 8.26
C LEU A 272 14.20 2.06 7.12
N ILE A 273 15.44 2.49 7.03
CA ILE A 273 15.96 3.40 6.01
C ILE A 273 15.89 2.78 4.59
N HIS A 274 16.01 1.45 4.48
CA HIS A 274 15.99 0.75 3.19
C HIS A 274 14.57 0.35 2.73
N ILE A 275 13.53 0.66 3.50
CA ILE A 275 12.14 0.30 3.18
C ILE A 275 11.43 1.41 2.36
N SER A 276 12.07 2.53 2.15
CA SER A 276 11.56 3.64 1.34
C SER A 276 11.56 3.37 -0.17
N GLU A 277 12.09 2.24 -0.63
CA GLU A 277 11.87 1.84 -2.01
C GLU A 277 10.42 1.41 -2.22
N PRO A 278 9.71 2.00 -3.20
CA PRO A 278 8.39 1.51 -3.59
C PRO A 278 8.57 0.07 -4.06
N THR A 279 8.02 -0.88 -3.31
CA THR A 279 7.94 -2.27 -3.76
C THR A 279 7.15 -2.26 -5.05
N ARG A 280 7.81 -2.39 -6.20
CA ARG A 280 7.16 -2.74 -7.44
C ARG A 280 6.38 -4.03 -7.19
N GLN A 281 5.08 -3.91 -7.21
CA GLN A 281 4.20 -5.06 -7.36
C GLN A 281 4.21 -5.39 -8.84
N ASP A 282 5.02 -6.35 -9.23
CA ASP A 282 4.89 -7.02 -10.52
C ASP A 282 3.82 -8.10 -10.43
#